data_3e3aea82501c04bc7a5ab457c54fce83
#
_entry.id   3e3aea82501c04bc7a5ab457c54fce83
#
_cell.length_a   1.000
_cell.length_b   1.000
_cell.length_c   1.000
_cell.angle_alpha   90.00
_cell.angle_beta   90.00
_cell.angle_gamma   90.00
#
_symmetry.space_group_name_H-M   'P 1'
#
loop_
_entity.id
_entity.type
_entity.pdbx_description
1 polymer ?
#
loop_
_entity_poly.entity_id
_entity_poly.type
_entity_poly.pdbx_seq_one_letter_code
_entity_poly.pdbx_strand_id
1 'polypeptide(L)'
;MAVTNMVSTVPVLFFLLFTLLLISSSSSSLSHDIKVQEQDKDPFVGFNIGTDVSNMLSPTELVKFLQTQKVNHVRLYDADPELLKAFAKTKIRVIISVPNNQLLAIGSSNSTAASWIGRNVVAYYPETLITSISVGDEVLTTVPSSAPLLLPAIESLYNALVASNLHTQIKVSTPHAASIMLDTFPPSQAYFNQTWHSIMVPLLQFLSKTGSPLMMNLYPYYVYMQNKGVVPLDNCLFEPLTPSKEMVDPNTLLHYTNVLDAMVDAAYVSMKNLNVSDVVVLVTESGWPSEGDSKEPYATIDNADTYNSNLIKHIFDRTGTPMHPEMTPSVYIYELFNEDLRSPPVSEASWGLFYGNSTPVYLLHVSGSGTFLANDTTNQTYCIAMDGVDAKTLQAALDWACGPGRSNCSEIQPGESCYQPNNVKGHASFAFNSYYQKEGRASGSCDFKGVAMITTTDPSHGSCIFPGSKKVGNRTQTVVNSTQVAAGETTSRSLSRGFYVSIMILVTSSILFPFW
;
A
#
# COMPACT_ATOMS: atom_id res chain seq x y z
N MET A 1 22.54 16.21 -93.70
CA MET A 1 23.50 15.73 -92.68
C MET A 1 23.34 16.60 -91.48
N ALA A 2 22.62 16.12 -90.47
CA ALA A 2 22.38 16.83 -89.22
C ALA A 2 23.19 16.12 -88.11
N VAL A 3 24.10 16.86 -87.50
CA VAL A 3 24.88 16.39 -86.38
C VAL A 3 24.19 16.93 -85.09
N THR A 4 23.57 16.05 -84.31
CA THR A 4 22.97 16.36 -83.07
C THR A 4 24.03 16.33 -81.96
N ASN A 5 24.21 17.47 -81.26
CA ASN A 5 25.03 17.60 -80.06
C ASN A 5 24.31 16.98 -78.86
N MET A 6 24.82 15.87 -78.37
CA MET A 6 24.47 15.32 -77.05
C MET A 6 25.23 16.08 -75.96
N VAL A 7 24.54 16.98 -75.28
CA VAL A 7 25.07 17.61 -74.04
C VAL A 7 24.87 16.65 -72.90
N SER A 8 25.99 16.26 -72.29
CA SER A 8 26.06 15.36 -71.17
C SER A 8 25.46 16.04 -69.91
N THR A 9 24.35 15.51 -69.41
CA THR A 9 23.65 15.98 -68.17
C THR A 9 24.11 15.26 -66.85
N VAL A 10 25.21 14.49 -66.95
CA VAL A 10 25.68 13.64 -65.83
C VAL A 10 26.36 14.38 -64.64
N PRO A 11 27.06 15.54 -64.81
CA PRO A 11 27.71 16.15 -63.62
C PRO A 11 26.78 16.93 -62.66
N VAL A 12 25.61 17.37 -63.16
CA VAL A 12 24.70 18.17 -62.32
C VAL A 12 23.91 17.28 -61.33
N LEU A 13 23.59 16.06 -61.73
CA LEU A 13 22.87 15.11 -60.85
C LEU A 13 23.77 14.58 -59.72
N PHE A 14 25.06 14.44 -59.96
CA PHE A 14 26.03 14.00 -58.94
C PHE A 14 26.29 15.07 -57.89
N PHE A 15 26.27 16.35 -58.24
CA PHE A 15 26.44 17.46 -57.30
C PHE A 15 25.19 17.66 -56.41
N LEU A 16 23.98 17.48 -56.95
CA LEU A 16 22.73 17.54 -56.19
C LEU A 16 22.57 16.36 -55.23
N LEU A 17 22.99 15.15 -55.58
CA LEU A 17 23.01 14.00 -54.68
C LEU A 17 24.06 14.14 -53.54
N PHE A 18 25.21 14.74 -53.82
CA PHE A 18 26.25 14.96 -52.80
C PHE A 18 25.90 16.08 -51.82
N THR A 19 25.18 17.12 -52.25
CA THR A 19 24.64 18.17 -51.39
C THR A 19 23.46 17.68 -50.54
N LEU A 20 22.62 16.76 -51.04
CA LEU A 20 21.58 16.11 -50.24
C LEU A 20 22.15 15.15 -49.16
N LEU A 21 23.26 14.46 -49.45
CA LEU A 21 23.97 13.60 -48.51
C LEU A 21 24.72 14.41 -47.43
N LEU A 22 25.17 15.63 -47.70
CA LEU A 22 25.82 16.50 -46.73
C LEU A 22 24.84 17.27 -45.85
N ILE A 23 23.59 17.42 -46.26
CA ILE A 23 22.52 18.04 -45.43
C ILE A 23 21.90 17.01 -44.48
N SER A 24 21.99 15.70 -44.78
CA SER A 24 21.50 14.63 -43.87
C SER A 24 22.48 14.23 -42.78
N SER A 25 23.71 14.77 -42.74
CA SER A 25 24.73 14.40 -41.76
C SER A 25 25.05 15.47 -40.70
N SER A 26 24.29 16.56 -40.64
CA SER A 26 24.52 17.63 -39.65
C SER A 26 23.32 18.01 -38.76
N SER A 27 22.36 17.10 -38.61
CA SER A 27 21.34 17.21 -37.56
C SER A 27 21.42 16.05 -36.54
N SER A 28 22.63 15.79 -36.04
CA SER A 28 22.77 15.20 -34.70
C SER A 28 22.49 16.30 -33.67
N SER A 29 21.22 16.76 -33.61
CA SER A 29 20.71 17.37 -32.40
C SER A 29 20.93 16.34 -31.29
N LEU A 30 21.68 16.69 -30.25
CA LEU A 30 21.61 16.05 -28.97
C LEU A 30 20.16 16.18 -28.49
N SER A 31 19.26 15.35 -28.99
CA SER A 31 18.07 14.98 -28.26
C SER A 31 18.60 14.13 -27.10
N HIS A 32 18.79 14.75 -25.96
CA HIS A 32 18.67 14.03 -24.73
C HIS A 32 17.27 13.39 -24.82
N ASP A 33 17.22 12.13 -25.22
CA ASP A 33 16.03 11.30 -25.07
C ASP A 33 15.74 11.23 -23.59
N ILE A 34 15.00 12.22 -23.09
CA ILE A 34 14.20 12.07 -21.87
C ILE A 34 13.23 10.96 -22.27
N LYS A 35 13.60 9.71 -21.98
CA LYS A 35 12.67 8.60 -22.04
C LYS A 35 11.50 9.03 -21.18
N VAL A 36 10.40 9.43 -21.83
CA VAL A 36 9.13 9.65 -21.15
C VAL A 36 8.89 8.37 -20.37
N GLN A 37 8.87 8.49 -19.07
CA GLN A 37 8.68 7.35 -18.20
C GLN A 37 7.30 6.79 -18.54
N GLU A 38 7.26 5.57 -19.03
CA GLU A 38 6.02 4.89 -19.37
C GLU A 38 5.22 4.78 -18.07
N GLN A 39 4.12 5.52 -17.98
CA GLN A 39 3.21 5.47 -16.86
C GLN A 39 2.72 4.03 -16.76
N ASP A 40 2.70 3.45 -15.54
CA ASP A 40 2.27 2.07 -15.37
C ASP A 40 0.88 1.88 -15.97
N LYS A 41 0.83 1.10 -17.02
CA LYS A 41 -0.43 0.66 -17.65
C LYS A 41 -1.01 -0.54 -16.92
N ASP A 42 -0.18 -1.24 -16.19
CA ASP A 42 -0.55 -2.43 -15.43
C ASP A 42 -0.92 -2.05 -13.99
N PRO A 43 -1.96 -2.69 -13.42
CA PRO A 43 -2.31 -2.50 -12.02
C PRO A 43 -1.17 -3.00 -11.13
N PHE A 44 -0.97 -2.33 -10.01
CA PHE A 44 0.08 -2.65 -9.07
C PHE A 44 -0.40 -2.61 -7.62
N VAL A 45 0.36 -3.26 -6.75
CA VAL A 45 0.26 -3.13 -5.31
C VAL A 45 1.48 -2.38 -4.80
N GLY A 46 1.24 -1.28 -4.11
CA GLY A 46 2.24 -0.49 -3.40
C GLY A 46 2.03 -0.55 -1.90
N PHE A 47 2.89 0.13 -1.14
CA PHE A 47 2.84 0.14 0.32
C PHE A 47 3.01 1.55 0.86
N ASN A 48 2.19 1.87 1.85
CA ASN A 48 2.38 3.07 2.66
C ASN A 48 3.52 2.84 3.64
N ILE A 49 4.35 3.85 3.83
CA ILE A 49 5.46 3.83 4.78
C ILE A 49 5.17 4.88 5.83
N GLY A 50 4.65 4.44 6.97
CA GLY A 50 4.53 5.23 8.18
C GLY A 50 5.87 5.33 8.92
N THR A 51 6.01 6.33 9.78
CA THR A 51 7.26 6.62 10.49
C THR A 51 7.11 6.63 12.01
N ASP A 52 5.92 6.39 12.53
CA ASP A 52 5.66 6.31 13.99
C ASP A 52 6.11 4.95 14.56
N VAL A 53 7.34 4.55 14.23
CA VAL A 53 7.96 3.25 14.57
C VAL A 53 9.19 3.47 15.45
N SER A 54 9.22 2.87 16.66
CA SER A 54 10.29 3.07 17.64
C SER A 54 11.66 2.55 17.18
N ASN A 55 11.67 1.52 16.34
CA ASN A 55 12.88 0.88 15.81
C ASN A 55 12.91 0.94 14.28
N MET A 56 12.59 2.10 13.72
CA MET A 56 12.57 2.30 12.27
C MET A 56 13.92 1.95 11.63
N LEU A 57 13.89 1.24 10.52
CA LEU A 57 15.08 1.00 9.70
C LEU A 57 15.67 2.33 9.23
N SER A 58 17.00 2.39 9.14
CA SER A 58 17.62 3.53 8.43
C SER A 58 17.14 3.59 6.98
N PRO A 59 17.12 4.77 6.33
CA PRO A 59 16.68 4.90 4.93
C PRO A 59 17.33 3.91 3.97
N THR A 60 18.61 3.64 4.14
CA THR A 60 19.34 2.68 3.29
C THR A 60 18.92 1.23 3.56
N GLU A 61 18.69 0.86 4.82
CA GLU A 61 18.21 -0.48 5.18
C GLU A 61 16.78 -0.69 4.71
N LEU A 62 15.91 0.32 4.86
CA LEU A 62 14.54 0.30 4.36
C LEU A 62 14.51 0.06 2.85
N VAL A 63 15.29 0.81 2.07
CA VAL A 63 15.33 0.64 0.62
C VAL A 63 15.84 -0.75 0.25
N LYS A 64 16.89 -1.25 0.91
CA LYS A 64 17.39 -2.62 0.70
C LYS A 64 16.31 -3.66 1.04
N PHE A 65 15.58 -3.44 2.12
CA PHE A 65 14.45 -4.29 2.51
C PHE A 65 13.37 -4.31 1.42
N LEU A 66 12.91 -3.15 0.95
CA LEU A 66 11.91 -3.03 -0.12
C LEU A 66 12.35 -3.72 -1.42
N GLN A 67 13.61 -3.57 -1.82
CA GLN A 67 14.18 -4.25 -2.98
C GLN A 67 14.18 -5.78 -2.81
N THR A 68 14.53 -6.24 -1.62
CA THR A 68 14.50 -7.66 -1.26
C THR A 68 13.08 -8.22 -1.36
N GLN A 69 12.08 -7.44 -0.92
CA GLN A 69 10.66 -7.76 -1.02
C GLN A 69 10.09 -7.59 -2.44
N LYS A 70 10.89 -7.11 -3.39
CA LYS A 70 10.45 -6.77 -4.76
C LYS A 70 9.33 -5.74 -4.79
N VAL A 71 9.29 -4.86 -3.82
CA VAL A 71 8.35 -3.73 -3.78
C VAL A 71 8.80 -2.70 -4.82
N ASN A 72 7.88 -2.29 -5.69
CA ASN A 72 8.14 -1.34 -6.77
C ASN A 72 7.42 0.00 -6.57
N HIS A 73 6.47 0.09 -5.65
CA HIS A 73 5.66 1.29 -5.41
C HIS A 73 5.54 1.55 -3.92
N VAL A 74 5.82 2.78 -3.52
CA VAL A 74 5.68 3.24 -2.13
C VAL A 74 5.01 4.61 -2.08
N ARG A 75 4.27 4.86 -1.00
CA ARG A 75 3.75 6.18 -0.65
C ARG A 75 4.33 6.62 0.68
N LEU A 76 4.87 7.83 0.71
CA LEU A 76 5.37 8.51 1.91
C LEU A 76 4.37 9.58 2.33
N TYR A 77 4.24 9.83 3.64
CA TYR A 77 3.35 10.86 4.20
C TYR A 77 3.97 12.25 4.24
N ASP A 78 5.22 12.35 3.81
CA ASP A 78 5.97 13.59 3.66
C ASP A 78 6.94 13.52 2.47
N ALA A 79 7.96 14.36 2.47
CA ALA A 79 9.05 14.39 1.49
C ALA A 79 10.40 14.37 2.23
N ASP A 80 10.61 13.35 3.07
CA ASP A 80 11.85 13.21 3.84
C ASP A 80 13.08 13.15 2.92
N PRO A 81 14.06 14.07 3.05
CA PRO A 81 15.19 14.16 2.15
C PRO A 81 16.14 12.96 2.22
N GLU A 82 16.24 12.28 3.36
CA GLU A 82 17.13 11.13 3.50
C GLU A 82 16.50 9.88 2.84
N LEU A 83 15.17 9.71 2.96
CA LEU A 83 14.45 8.67 2.23
C LEU A 83 14.51 8.92 0.72
N LEU A 84 14.28 10.16 0.27
CA LEU A 84 14.34 10.50 -1.16
C LEU A 84 15.72 10.23 -1.77
N LYS A 85 16.80 10.53 -1.05
CA LYS A 85 18.18 10.18 -1.46
C LYS A 85 18.38 8.67 -1.53
N ALA A 86 17.87 7.93 -0.53
CA ALA A 86 18.03 6.48 -0.48
C ALA A 86 17.31 5.77 -1.64
N PHE A 87 16.19 6.31 -2.12
CA PHE A 87 15.46 5.78 -3.28
C PHE A 87 16.15 6.05 -4.63
N ALA A 88 17.19 6.88 -4.68
CA ALA A 88 17.87 7.20 -5.94
C ALA A 88 18.38 5.92 -6.65
N LYS A 89 18.08 5.81 -7.95
CA LYS A 89 18.50 4.71 -8.85
C LYS A 89 17.96 3.32 -8.48
N THR A 90 16.95 3.24 -7.63
CA THR A 90 16.36 1.96 -7.19
C THR A 90 15.29 1.41 -8.11
N LYS A 91 14.72 2.20 -8.99
CA LYS A 91 13.52 1.93 -9.79
C LYS A 91 12.21 1.81 -8.97
N ILE A 92 12.25 2.03 -7.66
CA ILE A 92 11.04 2.11 -6.85
C ILE A 92 10.35 3.44 -7.14
N ARG A 93 9.07 3.38 -7.46
CA ARG A 93 8.22 4.55 -7.74
C ARG A 93 7.68 5.10 -6.42
N VAL A 94 7.78 6.40 -6.25
CA VAL A 94 7.48 7.04 -4.97
C VAL A 94 6.36 8.07 -5.16
N ILE A 95 5.30 7.96 -4.35
CA ILE A 95 4.39 9.07 -4.07
C ILE A 95 4.94 9.79 -2.84
N ILE A 96 5.19 11.08 -2.98
CA ILE A 96 5.54 11.96 -1.86
C ILE A 96 4.34 12.78 -1.43
N SER A 97 4.30 13.21 -0.17
CA SER A 97 3.14 13.95 0.32
C SER A 97 3.50 15.34 0.84
N VAL A 98 2.53 16.23 0.75
CA VAL A 98 2.50 17.52 1.44
C VAL A 98 1.66 17.34 2.69
N PRO A 99 2.21 17.37 3.90
CA PRO A 99 1.44 17.21 5.13
C PRO A 99 0.35 18.29 5.30
N ASN A 100 -0.74 17.97 6.00
CA ASN A 100 -1.87 18.88 6.23
C ASN A 100 -1.48 20.24 6.80
N ASN A 101 -0.46 20.29 7.66
CA ASN A 101 0.03 21.55 8.27
C ASN A 101 0.76 22.48 7.28
N GLN A 102 1.11 22.01 6.07
CA GLN A 102 1.74 22.84 5.03
C GLN A 102 0.75 23.41 4.01
N LEU A 103 -0.52 22.98 4.03
CA LEU A 103 -1.54 23.42 3.06
C LEU A 103 -1.72 24.92 3.01
N LEU A 104 -1.79 25.59 4.17
CA LEU A 104 -1.94 27.03 4.23
C LEU A 104 -0.78 27.77 3.54
N ALA A 105 0.45 27.38 3.81
CA ALA A 105 1.62 28.02 3.25
C ALA A 105 1.71 27.84 1.73
N ILE A 106 1.40 26.64 1.23
CA ILE A 106 1.47 26.31 -0.19
C ILE A 106 0.29 26.90 -0.96
N GLY A 107 -0.93 26.78 -0.42
CA GLY A 107 -2.15 27.28 -1.06
C GLY A 107 -2.23 28.82 -1.10
N SER A 108 -1.52 29.52 -0.20
CA SER A 108 -1.51 30.99 -0.14
C SER A 108 -0.38 31.62 -0.96
N SER A 109 0.59 30.85 -1.48
CA SER A 109 1.80 31.42 -2.11
C SER A 109 2.40 30.53 -3.19
N ASN A 110 2.30 30.97 -4.44
CA ASN A 110 2.94 30.30 -5.57
C ASN A 110 4.47 30.21 -5.41
N SER A 111 5.12 31.18 -4.77
CA SER A 111 6.57 31.12 -4.51
C SER A 111 6.93 30.05 -3.48
N THR A 112 6.06 29.83 -2.49
CA THR A 112 6.22 28.74 -1.52
C THR A 112 6.06 27.38 -2.20
N ALA A 113 5.04 27.24 -3.06
CA ALA A 113 4.85 26.02 -3.85
C ALA A 113 6.04 25.75 -4.78
N ALA A 114 6.54 26.78 -5.49
CA ALA A 114 7.73 26.65 -6.33
C ALA A 114 8.99 26.25 -5.53
N SER A 115 9.17 26.84 -4.34
CA SER A 115 10.27 26.49 -3.44
C SER A 115 10.14 25.05 -2.92
N TRP A 116 8.92 24.59 -2.65
CA TRP A 116 8.66 23.22 -2.22
C TRP A 116 8.99 22.23 -3.35
N ILE A 117 8.53 22.48 -4.59
CA ILE A 117 8.85 21.65 -5.77
C ILE A 117 10.37 21.64 -6.01
N GLY A 118 11.04 22.79 -5.92
CA GLY A 118 12.50 22.86 -6.09
C GLY A 118 13.26 21.97 -5.10
N ARG A 119 12.87 21.99 -3.84
CA ARG A 119 13.55 21.25 -2.77
C ARG A 119 13.20 19.78 -2.71
N ASN A 120 11.96 19.41 -2.97
CA ASN A 120 11.46 18.06 -2.70
C ASN A 120 11.25 17.22 -3.98
N VAL A 121 11.24 17.86 -5.15
CA VAL A 121 11.06 17.17 -6.43
C VAL A 121 12.27 17.36 -7.35
N VAL A 122 12.55 18.60 -7.76
CA VAL A 122 13.62 18.89 -8.74
C VAL A 122 14.99 18.45 -8.25
N ALA A 123 15.24 18.54 -6.93
CA ALA A 123 16.50 18.15 -6.32
C ALA A 123 16.78 16.62 -6.41
N TYR A 124 15.74 15.80 -6.63
CA TYR A 124 15.86 14.33 -6.61
C TYR A 124 15.48 13.66 -7.93
N TYR A 125 14.54 14.24 -8.68
CA TYR A 125 14.10 13.69 -9.95
C TYR A 125 15.14 13.98 -11.06
N PRO A 126 15.47 13.05 -11.97
CA PRO A 126 14.87 11.73 -12.16
C PRO A 126 15.54 10.57 -11.40
N GLU A 127 16.60 10.84 -10.60
CA GLU A 127 17.31 9.77 -9.89
C GLU A 127 16.39 8.99 -8.94
N THR A 128 15.50 9.70 -8.25
CA THR A 128 14.39 9.14 -7.50
C THR A 128 13.13 9.25 -8.34
N LEU A 129 12.46 8.11 -8.57
CA LEU A 129 11.28 8.03 -9.42
C LEU A 129 10.03 8.54 -8.71
N ILE A 130 9.96 9.85 -8.49
CA ILE A 130 8.75 10.50 -7.96
C ILE A 130 7.69 10.47 -9.06
N THR A 131 6.54 9.85 -8.81
CA THR A 131 5.46 9.68 -9.79
C THR A 131 4.25 10.56 -9.49
N SER A 132 4.02 10.86 -8.21
CA SER A 132 2.89 11.71 -7.81
C SER A 132 3.21 12.49 -6.53
N ILE A 133 2.49 13.59 -6.38
CA ILE A 133 2.44 14.39 -5.17
C ILE A 133 1.03 14.26 -4.59
N SER A 134 0.94 13.74 -3.38
CA SER A 134 -0.27 13.69 -2.56
C SER A 134 -0.35 14.97 -1.73
N VAL A 135 -1.41 15.76 -1.90
CA VAL A 135 -1.54 17.07 -1.25
C VAL A 135 -2.49 16.98 -0.08
N GLY A 136 -1.97 17.06 1.12
CA GLY A 136 -2.72 16.75 2.34
C GLY A 136 -3.05 15.26 2.43
N ASP A 137 -3.73 14.89 3.49
CA ASP A 137 -4.27 13.56 3.74
C ASP A 137 -5.65 13.70 4.39
N GLU A 138 -6.68 13.19 3.71
CA GLU A 138 -8.09 13.24 4.13
C GLU A 138 -8.57 14.63 4.61
N VAL A 139 -8.13 15.69 3.94
CA VAL A 139 -8.32 17.09 4.38
C VAL A 139 -9.78 17.44 4.66
N LEU A 140 -10.71 16.90 3.83
CA LEU A 140 -12.15 17.19 3.97
C LEU A 140 -12.75 16.64 5.27
N THR A 141 -12.15 15.60 5.83
CA THR A 141 -12.65 14.89 7.01
C THR A 141 -11.82 15.16 8.26
N THR A 142 -10.49 15.23 8.13
CA THR A 142 -9.57 15.39 9.27
C THR A 142 -9.33 16.84 9.65
N VAL A 143 -9.24 17.74 8.65
CA VAL A 143 -9.00 19.19 8.86
C VAL A 143 -9.93 20.05 7.98
N PRO A 144 -11.27 19.92 8.13
CA PRO A 144 -12.26 20.53 7.24
C PRO A 144 -12.14 22.07 7.14
N SER A 145 -11.56 22.72 8.14
CA SER A 145 -11.27 24.17 8.10
C SER A 145 -10.24 24.54 7.04
N SER A 146 -9.38 23.61 6.64
CA SER A 146 -8.37 23.79 5.58
C SER A 146 -8.89 23.41 4.19
N ALA A 147 -10.09 22.87 4.07
CA ALA A 147 -10.67 22.43 2.80
C ALA A 147 -10.66 23.51 1.69
N PRO A 148 -10.93 24.81 1.97
CA PRO A 148 -10.85 25.86 0.94
C PRO A 148 -9.43 26.09 0.38
N LEU A 149 -8.39 25.63 1.07
CA LEU A 149 -6.99 25.79 0.66
C LEU A 149 -6.50 24.61 -0.21
N LEU A 150 -7.25 23.53 -0.24
CA LEU A 150 -6.82 22.27 -0.88
C LEU A 150 -6.60 22.44 -2.38
N LEU A 151 -7.61 22.90 -3.12
CA LEU A 151 -7.48 23.12 -4.56
C LEU A 151 -6.44 24.20 -4.91
N PRO A 152 -6.39 25.38 -4.25
CA PRO A 152 -5.30 26.33 -4.45
C PRO A 152 -3.91 25.74 -4.23
N ALA A 153 -3.72 24.86 -3.25
CA ALA A 153 -2.44 24.21 -3.00
C ALA A 153 -2.07 23.24 -4.15
N ILE A 154 -3.03 22.43 -4.61
CA ILE A 154 -2.87 21.51 -5.73
C ILE A 154 -2.49 22.29 -7.00
N GLU A 155 -3.22 23.35 -7.34
CA GLU A 155 -2.96 24.16 -8.53
C GLU A 155 -1.60 24.87 -8.47
N SER A 156 -1.21 25.40 -7.29
CA SER A 156 0.08 26.06 -7.10
C SER A 156 1.25 25.09 -7.30
N LEU A 157 1.15 23.85 -6.78
CA LEU A 157 2.15 22.80 -6.99
C LEU A 157 2.19 22.35 -8.44
N TYR A 158 1.03 22.13 -9.07
CA TYR A 158 0.97 21.79 -10.48
C TYR A 158 1.60 22.87 -11.37
N ASN A 159 1.31 24.14 -11.14
CA ASN A 159 1.92 25.24 -11.88
C ASN A 159 3.44 25.28 -11.70
N ALA A 160 3.95 24.96 -10.50
CA ALA A 160 5.39 24.84 -10.25
C ALA A 160 6.01 23.66 -11.01
N LEU A 161 5.30 22.53 -11.13
CA LEU A 161 5.72 21.40 -11.98
C LEU A 161 5.71 21.77 -13.46
N VAL A 162 4.72 22.56 -13.93
CA VAL A 162 4.69 23.08 -15.30
C VAL A 162 5.91 23.96 -15.57
N ALA A 163 6.22 24.87 -14.66
CA ALA A 163 7.41 25.74 -14.76
C ALA A 163 8.73 24.95 -14.77
N SER A 164 8.75 23.77 -14.12
CA SER A 164 9.91 22.86 -14.10
C SER A 164 9.87 21.80 -15.24
N ASN A 165 8.87 21.85 -16.12
CA ASN A 165 8.64 20.87 -17.19
C ASN A 165 8.51 19.41 -16.69
N LEU A 166 7.90 19.20 -15.53
CA LEU A 166 7.71 17.90 -14.88
C LEU A 166 6.23 17.45 -14.79
N HIS A 167 5.27 18.31 -15.19
CA HIS A 167 3.83 18.08 -15.02
C HIS A 167 3.25 16.91 -15.83
N THR A 168 3.96 16.44 -16.82
CA THR A 168 3.55 15.26 -17.61
C THR A 168 4.01 13.96 -16.93
N GLN A 169 5.11 13.99 -16.19
CA GLN A 169 5.71 12.86 -15.51
C GLN A 169 5.20 12.68 -14.09
N ILE A 170 4.89 13.78 -13.39
CA ILE A 170 4.50 13.78 -11.98
C ILE A 170 3.08 14.30 -11.84
N LYS A 171 2.19 13.46 -11.30
CA LYS A 171 0.79 13.80 -11.07
C LYS A 171 0.60 14.51 -9.73
N VAL A 172 -0.44 15.32 -9.63
CA VAL A 172 -0.81 15.99 -8.37
C VAL A 172 -2.25 15.65 -8.04
N SER A 173 -2.50 15.12 -6.86
CA SER A 173 -3.83 14.77 -6.38
C SER A 173 -3.89 14.85 -4.86
N THR A 174 -5.00 14.43 -4.27
CA THR A 174 -5.23 14.43 -2.82
C THR A 174 -6.04 13.22 -2.42
N PRO A 175 -5.67 12.50 -1.34
CA PRO A 175 -6.44 11.37 -0.84
C PRO A 175 -7.67 11.83 -0.06
N HIS A 176 -8.73 11.07 -0.20
CA HIS A 176 -9.99 11.29 0.49
C HIS A 176 -10.43 10.04 1.25
N ALA A 177 -10.97 10.24 2.46
CA ALA A 177 -11.66 9.19 3.17
C ALA A 177 -12.92 8.73 2.41
N ALA A 178 -13.28 7.45 2.53
CA ALA A 178 -14.50 6.92 1.96
C ALA A 178 -15.76 7.68 2.40
N SER A 179 -15.75 8.28 3.59
CA SER A 179 -16.88 9.01 4.18
C SER A 179 -17.28 10.30 3.46
N ILE A 180 -16.51 10.75 2.45
CA ILE A 180 -16.96 11.84 1.57
C ILE A 180 -18.04 11.38 0.58
N MET A 181 -18.23 10.08 0.42
CA MET A 181 -19.30 9.47 -0.37
C MET A 181 -20.44 9.02 0.55
N LEU A 182 -21.67 9.16 0.08
CA LEU A 182 -22.88 8.72 0.74
C LEU A 182 -23.59 7.68 -0.11
N ASP A 183 -24.45 6.87 0.52
CA ASP A 183 -25.24 5.80 -0.11
C ASP A 183 -24.37 4.88 -0.98
N THR A 184 -23.21 4.46 -0.44
CA THR A 184 -22.18 3.73 -1.19
C THR A 184 -22.56 2.29 -1.54
N PHE A 185 -23.64 1.76 -0.98
CA PHE A 185 -24.22 0.49 -1.39
C PHE A 185 -25.76 0.57 -1.45
N PRO A 186 -26.38 0.20 -2.60
CA PRO A 186 -25.72 -0.27 -3.83
C PRO A 186 -24.90 0.83 -4.52
N PRO A 187 -23.77 0.49 -5.16
CA PRO A 187 -22.87 1.48 -5.78
C PRO A 187 -23.55 2.42 -6.78
N SER A 188 -24.58 1.95 -7.48
CA SER A 188 -25.37 2.75 -8.42
C SER A 188 -26.08 3.96 -7.81
N GLN A 189 -26.19 4.04 -6.49
CA GLN A 189 -26.84 5.14 -5.76
C GLN A 189 -25.81 6.12 -5.14
N ALA A 190 -24.54 5.78 -5.19
CA ALA A 190 -23.49 6.56 -4.53
C ALA A 190 -23.35 7.98 -5.09
N TYR A 191 -23.08 8.94 -4.21
CA TYR A 191 -22.79 10.32 -4.57
C TYR A 191 -21.86 10.98 -3.55
N PHE A 192 -21.11 12.01 -3.98
CA PHE A 192 -20.33 12.80 -3.04
C PHE A 192 -21.22 13.67 -2.18
N ASN A 193 -20.92 13.75 -0.88
CA ASN A 193 -21.62 14.60 0.05
C ASN A 193 -21.68 16.04 -0.48
N GLN A 194 -22.88 16.58 -0.60
CA GLN A 194 -23.15 17.90 -1.17
C GLN A 194 -22.42 19.04 -0.45
N THR A 195 -22.11 18.86 0.83
CA THR A 195 -21.27 19.81 1.60
C THR A 195 -19.94 20.11 0.91
N TRP A 196 -19.39 19.13 0.19
CA TRP A 196 -18.08 19.23 -0.48
C TRP A 196 -18.17 19.56 -1.97
N HIS A 197 -19.38 19.74 -2.55
CA HIS A 197 -19.53 19.97 -3.99
C HIS A 197 -18.71 21.19 -4.48
N SER A 198 -18.66 22.27 -3.69
CA SER A 198 -17.88 23.48 -4.04
C SER A 198 -16.37 23.21 -4.19
N ILE A 199 -15.87 22.13 -3.62
CA ILE A 199 -14.48 21.70 -3.71
C ILE A 199 -14.34 20.53 -4.68
N MET A 200 -15.21 19.51 -4.59
CA MET A 200 -15.10 18.29 -5.40
C MET A 200 -15.32 18.57 -6.89
N VAL A 201 -16.27 19.42 -7.27
CA VAL A 201 -16.51 19.72 -8.68
C VAL A 201 -15.26 20.32 -9.37
N PRO A 202 -14.67 21.42 -8.90
CA PRO A 202 -13.48 21.96 -9.53
C PRO A 202 -12.25 21.06 -9.36
N LEU A 203 -12.15 20.29 -8.28
CA LEU A 203 -11.07 19.32 -8.10
C LEU A 203 -11.16 18.22 -9.17
N LEU A 204 -12.32 17.61 -9.40
CA LEU A 204 -12.49 16.59 -10.41
C LEU A 204 -12.25 17.11 -11.83
N GLN A 205 -12.64 18.36 -12.12
CA GLN A 205 -12.29 19.02 -13.37
C GLN A 205 -10.78 19.22 -13.54
N PHE A 206 -10.08 19.55 -12.46
CA PHE A 206 -8.62 19.61 -12.46
C PHE A 206 -8.00 18.24 -12.72
N LEU A 207 -8.47 17.17 -12.03
CA LEU A 207 -7.95 15.82 -12.21
C LEU A 207 -8.15 15.31 -13.64
N SER A 208 -9.34 15.51 -14.20
CA SER A 208 -9.66 15.20 -15.61
C SER A 208 -8.70 15.94 -16.56
N LYS A 209 -8.56 17.26 -16.42
CA LYS A 209 -7.70 18.08 -17.26
C LYS A 209 -6.22 17.68 -17.21
N THR A 210 -5.73 17.25 -16.06
CA THR A 210 -4.30 16.93 -15.84
C THR A 210 -3.98 15.44 -16.01
N GLY A 211 -5.00 14.59 -16.16
CA GLY A 211 -4.88 13.14 -16.15
C GLY A 211 -4.34 12.63 -14.81
N SER A 212 -4.69 13.31 -13.71
CA SER A 212 -4.36 12.88 -12.35
C SER A 212 -5.47 11.97 -11.80
N PRO A 213 -5.17 10.95 -10.97
CA PRO A 213 -6.18 10.05 -10.41
C PRO A 213 -6.96 10.71 -9.29
N LEU A 214 -8.19 10.24 -9.04
CA LEU A 214 -8.86 10.44 -7.77
C LEU A 214 -8.27 9.46 -6.75
N MET A 215 -7.64 9.97 -5.71
CA MET A 215 -7.05 9.20 -4.63
C MET A 215 -8.07 8.95 -3.54
N MET A 216 -8.27 7.67 -3.17
CA MET A 216 -9.27 7.26 -2.17
C MET A 216 -8.65 6.31 -1.15
N ASN A 217 -8.90 6.56 0.13
CA ASN A 217 -8.60 5.64 1.23
C ASN A 217 -9.85 4.79 1.50
N LEU A 218 -9.78 3.51 1.15
CA LEU A 218 -10.93 2.61 1.13
C LEU A 218 -10.66 1.38 2.00
N TYR A 219 -11.38 1.28 3.11
CA TYR A 219 -11.17 0.23 4.11
C TYR A 219 -12.43 -0.63 4.32
N PRO A 220 -12.52 -1.81 3.70
CA PRO A 220 -13.58 -2.78 4.01
C PRO A 220 -13.67 -3.15 5.49
N TYR A 221 -12.56 -3.06 6.23
CA TYR A 221 -12.54 -3.21 7.69
C TYR A 221 -13.55 -2.30 8.38
N TYR A 222 -13.52 -1.00 8.09
CA TYR A 222 -14.45 -0.05 8.72
C TYR A 222 -15.89 -0.25 8.25
N VAL A 223 -16.09 -0.65 6.98
CA VAL A 223 -17.44 -1.02 6.49
C VAL A 223 -17.99 -2.19 7.31
N TYR A 224 -17.18 -3.23 7.54
CA TYR A 224 -17.59 -4.36 8.37
C TYR A 224 -17.87 -3.96 9.82
N MET A 225 -16.98 -3.18 10.42
CA MET A 225 -17.10 -2.76 11.82
C MET A 225 -18.32 -1.89 12.08
N GLN A 226 -18.71 -1.04 11.12
CA GLN A 226 -19.90 -0.19 11.22
C GLN A 226 -21.20 -0.97 10.98
N ASN A 227 -21.18 -1.99 10.12
CA ASN A 227 -22.34 -2.74 9.65
C ASN A 227 -22.37 -4.18 10.16
N LYS A 228 -22.05 -4.41 11.42
CA LYS A 228 -21.93 -5.73 12.05
C LYS A 228 -23.11 -6.64 11.71
N GLY A 229 -22.82 -7.74 10.99
CA GLY A 229 -23.81 -8.76 10.62
C GLY A 229 -24.69 -8.45 9.42
N VAL A 230 -24.65 -7.24 8.86
CA VAL A 230 -25.35 -6.88 7.60
C VAL A 230 -24.47 -7.23 6.41
N VAL A 231 -23.20 -6.83 6.47
CA VAL A 231 -22.19 -7.22 5.47
C VAL A 231 -21.44 -8.45 6.01
N PRO A 232 -21.46 -9.60 5.32
CA PRO A 232 -20.71 -10.77 5.76
C PRO A 232 -19.20 -10.51 5.77
N LEU A 233 -18.49 -11.11 6.72
CA LEU A 233 -17.03 -10.97 6.81
C LEU A 233 -16.32 -11.48 5.54
N ASP A 234 -16.81 -12.61 5.01
CA ASP A 234 -16.28 -13.22 3.79
C ASP A 234 -16.21 -12.22 2.62
N ASN A 235 -17.24 -11.36 2.47
CA ASN A 235 -17.27 -10.32 1.43
C ASN A 235 -16.21 -9.22 1.66
N CYS A 236 -15.88 -8.94 2.92
CA CYS A 236 -14.86 -7.95 3.25
C CYS A 236 -13.44 -8.51 3.07
N LEU A 237 -13.26 -9.82 3.23
CA LEU A 237 -11.96 -10.50 3.18
C LEU A 237 -11.62 -11.09 1.80
N PHE A 238 -12.40 -10.83 0.75
CA PHE A 238 -12.26 -11.44 -0.58
C PHE A 238 -12.32 -12.97 -0.57
N GLU A 239 -13.01 -13.56 0.42
CA GLU A 239 -13.19 -15.00 0.47
C GLU A 239 -14.14 -15.47 -0.64
N PRO A 240 -13.94 -16.70 -1.17
CA PRO A 240 -14.83 -17.26 -2.19
C PRO A 240 -16.28 -17.34 -1.70
N LEU A 241 -17.18 -16.74 -2.46
CA LEU A 241 -18.61 -16.69 -2.12
C LEU A 241 -19.42 -17.66 -2.96
N THR A 242 -20.48 -18.20 -2.35
CA THR A 242 -21.56 -18.80 -3.14
C THR A 242 -22.41 -17.69 -3.77
N PRO A 243 -23.04 -17.91 -4.95
CA PRO A 243 -23.85 -16.88 -5.62
C PRO A 243 -24.95 -16.26 -4.74
N SER A 244 -25.43 -16.99 -3.74
CA SER A 244 -26.44 -16.50 -2.78
C SER A 244 -25.89 -15.55 -1.71
N LYS A 245 -24.58 -15.46 -1.58
CA LYS A 245 -23.88 -14.55 -0.64
C LYS A 245 -23.30 -13.33 -1.34
N GLU A 246 -23.31 -13.28 -2.67
CA GLU A 246 -22.84 -12.12 -3.41
C GLU A 246 -23.76 -10.93 -3.14
N MET A 247 -23.16 -9.75 -3.05
CA MET A 247 -23.91 -8.50 -2.92
C MET A 247 -24.39 -8.08 -4.32
N VAL A 248 -25.67 -7.89 -4.50
CA VAL A 248 -26.25 -7.53 -5.80
C VAL A 248 -26.74 -6.09 -5.77
N ASP A 249 -26.30 -5.29 -6.73
CA ASP A 249 -26.86 -3.96 -6.97
C ASP A 249 -28.21 -4.11 -7.70
N PRO A 250 -29.35 -3.80 -7.07
CA PRO A 250 -30.67 -4.04 -7.65
C PRO A 250 -30.98 -3.16 -8.87
N ASN A 251 -30.23 -2.06 -9.08
CA ASN A 251 -30.47 -1.15 -10.19
C ASN A 251 -29.70 -1.53 -11.46
N THR A 252 -28.52 -2.14 -11.29
CA THR A 252 -27.64 -2.53 -12.40
C THR A 252 -27.57 -4.03 -12.61
N LEU A 253 -28.01 -4.83 -11.62
CA LEU A 253 -27.89 -6.28 -11.55
C LEU A 253 -26.43 -6.76 -11.55
N LEU A 254 -25.49 -5.87 -11.19
CA LEU A 254 -24.10 -6.25 -11.01
C LEU A 254 -23.92 -6.97 -9.68
N HIS A 255 -23.08 -8.00 -9.72
CA HIS A 255 -22.74 -8.85 -8.59
C HIS A 255 -21.37 -8.49 -8.03
N TYR A 256 -21.29 -8.23 -6.74
CA TYR A 256 -20.05 -7.88 -6.04
C TYR A 256 -19.65 -9.02 -5.12
N THR A 257 -18.50 -9.60 -5.40
CA THR A 257 -17.91 -10.67 -4.59
C THR A 257 -17.08 -10.12 -3.42
N ASN A 258 -16.73 -8.83 -3.46
CA ASN A 258 -16.00 -8.18 -2.39
C ASN A 258 -16.45 -6.73 -2.21
N VAL A 259 -16.20 -6.20 -1.00
CA VAL A 259 -16.62 -4.85 -0.61
C VAL A 259 -15.74 -3.78 -1.26
N LEU A 260 -14.45 -4.04 -1.50
CA LEU A 260 -13.55 -3.03 -2.08
C LEU A 260 -13.99 -2.62 -3.48
N ASP A 261 -14.35 -3.59 -4.33
CA ASP A 261 -14.85 -3.30 -5.68
C ASP A 261 -16.13 -2.47 -5.64
N ALA A 262 -17.03 -2.77 -4.69
CA ALA A 262 -18.23 -1.96 -4.52
C ALA A 262 -17.89 -0.52 -4.09
N MET A 263 -16.88 -0.31 -3.23
CA MET A 263 -16.44 1.03 -2.84
C MET A 263 -15.77 1.79 -3.99
N VAL A 264 -14.99 1.11 -4.83
CA VAL A 264 -14.36 1.70 -6.02
C VAL A 264 -15.43 2.10 -7.05
N ASP A 265 -16.41 1.23 -7.32
CA ASP A 265 -17.52 1.55 -8.23
C ASP A 265 -18.40 2.68 -7.69
N ALA A 266 -18.60 2.76 -6.37
CA ALA A 266 -19.27 3.89 -5.74
C ALA A 266 -18.54 5.23 -6.00
N ALA A 267 -17.21 5.23 -6.01
CA ALA A 267 -16.44 6.42 -6.37
C ALA A 267 -16.61 6.80 -7.85
N TYR A 268 -16.61 5.83 -8.76
CA TYR A 268 -16.89 6.08 -10.18
C TYR A 268 -18.31 6.63 -10.41
N VAL A 269 -19.31 6.07 -9.75
CA VAL A 269 -20.69 6.58 -9.83
C VAL A 269 -20.79 8.00 -9.26
N SER A 270 -20.12 8.26 -8.12
CA SER A 270 -20.09 9.59 -7.51
C SER A 270 -19.47 10.64 -8.43
N MET A 271 -18.38 10.29 -9.14
CA MET A 271 -17.77 11.16 -10.16
C MET A 271 -18.72 11.37 -11.35
N LYS A 272 -19.33 10.31 -11.85
CA LYS A 272 -20.30 10.35 -12.96
C LYS A 272 -21.47 11.28 -12.66
N ASN A 273 -21.96 11.30 -11.42
CA ASN A 273 -23.03 12.20 -10.98
C ASN A 273 -22.61 13.68 -11.00
N LEU A 274 -21.29 13.96 -11.01
CA LEU A 274 -20.73 15.30 -11.23
C LEU A 274 -20.23 15.50 -12.67
N ASN A 275 -20.69 14.66 -13.63
CA ASN A 275 -20.34 14.69 -15.05
C ASN A 275 -18.82 14.48 -15.35
N VAL A 276 -18.14 13.70 -14.51
CA VAL A 276 -16.74 13.31 -14.73
C VAL A 276 -16.67 11.78 -14.84
N SER A 277 -16.13 11.27 -15.96
CA SER A 277 -16.07 9.82 -16.24
C SER A 277 -14.72 9.36 -16.78
N ASP A 278 -13.74 10.24 -16.87
CA ASP A 278 -12.41 10.01 -17.44
C ASP A 278 -11.29 10.02 -16.39
N VAL A 279 -11.65 10.18 -15.12
CA VAL A 279 -10.70 10.13 -13.99
C VAL A 279 -10.67 8.72 -13.42
N VAL A 280 -9.47 8.16 -13.32
CA VAL A 280 -9.27 6.83 -12.71
C VAL A 280 -9.20 6.93 -11.18
N VAL A 281 -9.69 5.91 -10.51
CA VAL A 281 -9.56 5.78 -9.05
C VAL A 281 -8.23 5.10 -8.72
N LEU A 282 -7.43 5.71 -7.84
CA LEU A 282 -6.26 5.13 -7.21
C LEU A 282 -6.59 4.92 -5.73
N VAL A 283 -6.55 3.68 -5.28
CA VAL A 283 -6.73 3.37 -3.86
C VAL A 283 -5.40 3.63 -3.15
N THR A 284 -5.33 4.73 -2.42
CA THR A 284 -4.10 5.18 -1.75
C THR A 284 -3.90 4.56 -0.39
N GLU A 285 -4.96 4.00 0.19
CA GLU A 285 -4.88 3.21 1.40
C GLU A 285 -5.99 2.16 1.42
N SER A 286 -5.60 0.93 1.75
CA SER A 286 -6.48 -0.17 2.11
C SER A 286 -5.70 -1.18 2.94
N GLY A 287 -6.38 -1.91 3.82
CA GLY A 287 -5.71 -2.85 4.71
C GLY A 287 -6.66 -3.43 5.74
N TRP A 288 -6.08 -4.21 6.66
CA TRP A 288 -6.79 -4.81 7.79
C TRP A 288 -5.85 -4.91 8.99
N PRO A 289 -6.26 -4.45 10.20
CA PRO A 289 -5.39 -4.49 11.37
C PRO A 289 -5.26 -5.90 11.93
N SER A 290 -4.05 -6.25 12.37
CA SER A 290 -3.72 -7.57 12.90
C SER A 290 -4.00 -7.73 14.40
N GLU A 291 -4.26 -6.62 15.11
CA GLU A 291 -4.58 -6.58 16.53
C GLU A 291 -5.54 -5.42 16.81
N GLY A 292 -6.43 -5.60 17.79
CA GLY A 292 -7.38 -4.58 18.23
C GLY A 292 -7.82 -4.80 19.67
N ASP A 293 -8.55 -3.84 20.21
CA ASP A 293 -9.11 -3.95 21.56
C ASP A 293 -10.43 -4.75 21.58
N SER A 294 -11.07 -4.84 22.74
CA SER A 294 -12.33 -5.58 22.90
C SER A 294 -13.50 -5.06 22.06
N LYS A 295 -13.41 -3.84 21.51
CA LYS A 295 -14.39 -3.26 20.61
C LYS A 295 -14.09 -3.58 19.14
N GLU A 296 -12.91 -4.11 18.87
CA GLU A 296 -12.37 -4.43 17.55
C GLU A 296 -12.06 -5.93 17.40
N PRO A 297 -13.02 -6.82 17.69
CA PRO A 297 -12.78 -8.27 17.77
C PRO A 297 -12.40 -8.92 16.44
N TYR A 298 -12.49 -8.19 15.35
CA TYR A 298 -12.15 -8.65 13.99
C TYR A 298 -10.79 -8.14 13.51
N ALA A 299 -10.12 -7.28 14.28
CA ALA A 299 -8.72 -6.94 14.09
C ALA A 299 -7.88 -8.10 14.63
N THR A 300 -7.59 -9.05 13.77
CA THR A 300 -6.86 -10.28 14.09
C THR A 300 -5.84 -10.60 13.02
N ILE A 301 -4.78 -11.30 13.39
CA ILE A 301 -3.74 -11.74 12.46
C ILE A 301 -4.34 -12.56 11.31
N ASP A 302 -5.29 -13.46 11.61
CA ASP A 302 -5.93 -14.30 10.59
C ASP A 302 -6.69 -13.47 9.54
N ASN A 303 -7.48 -12.50 9.99
CA ASN A 303 -8.22 -11.63 9.08
C ASN A 303 -7.29 -10.68 8.30
N ALA A 304 -6.23 -10.19 8.94
CA ALA A 304 -5.24 -9.33 8.28
C ALA A 304 -4.45 -10.09 7.19
N ASP A 305 -3.99 -11.30 7.48
CA ASP A 305 -3.35 -12.19 6.50
C ASP A 305 -4.32 -12.51 5.35
N THR A 306 -5.55 -12.93 5.66
CA THR A 306 -6.57 -13.26 4.66
C THR A 306 -6.88 -12.06 3.77
N TYR A 307 -7.14 -10.89 4.37
CA TYR A 307 -7.46 -9.67 3.61
C TYR A 307 -6.31 -9.27 2.67
N ASN A 308 -5.12 -9.08 3.21
CA ASN A 308 -4.00 -8.54 2.43
C ASN A 308 -3.49 -9.55 1.38
N SER A 309 -3.48 -10.86 1.68
CA SER A 309 -3.16 -11.89 0.70
C SER A 309 -4.15 -11.94 -0.45
N ASN A 310 -5.45 -11.90 -0.15
CA ASN A 310 -6.50 -11.94 -1.15
C ASN A 310 -6.59 -10.64 -1.96
N LEU A 311 -6.36 -9.48 -1.33
CA LEU A 311 -6.26 -8.19 -2.02
C LEU A 311 -5.13 -8.20 -3.06
N ILE A 312 -3.93 -8.62 -2.66
CA ILE A 312 -2.77 -8.71 -3.57
C ILE A 312 -3.11 -9.63 -4.75
N LYS A 313 -3.68 -10.80 -4.47
CA LYS A 313 -4.10 -11.74 -5.50
C LYS A 313 -5.13 -11.11 -6.44
N HIS A 314 -6.17 -10.47 -5.92
CA HIS A 314 -7.24 -9.82 -6.70
C HIS A 314 -6.68 -8.78 -7.68
N ILE A 315 -5.74 -7.94 -7.24
CA ILE A 315 -5.10 -6.94 -8.10
C ILE A 315 -4.26 -7.59 -9.21
N PHE A 316 -3.50 -8.64 -8.89
CA PHE A 316 -2.67 -9.33 -9.89
C PHE A 316 -3.45 -10.27 -10.81
N ASP A 317 -4.64 -10.74 -10.42
CA ASP A 317 -5.56 -11.48 -11.29
C ASP A 317 -6.18 -10.57 -12.38
N ARG A 318 -6.10 -9.25 -12.23
CA ARG A 318 -6.55 -8.24 -13.22
C ARG A 318 -8.01 -8.36 -13.63
N THR A 319 -8.87 -8.65 -12.67
CA THR A 319 -10.29 -8.88 -12.95
C THR A 319 -11.11 -7.59 -13.08
N GLY A 320 -10.59 -6.46 -12.61
CA GLY A 320 -11.35 -5.20 -12.54
C GLY A 320 -12.50 -5.25 -11.53
N THR A 321 -13.31 -4.20 -11.53
CA THR A 321 -14.54 -4.13 -10.74
C THR A 321 -15.75 -4.58 -11.59
N PRO A 322 -16.87 -4.97 -11.00
CA PRO A 322 -18.06 -5.35 -11.76
C PRO A 322 -18.55 -4.29 -12.74
N MET A 323 -18.43 -3.00 -12.43
CA MET A 323 -18.80 -1.90 -13.33
C MET A 323 -17.73 -1.59 -14.38
N HIS A 324 -16.47 -1.88 -14.05
CA HIS A 324 -15.28 -1.62 -14.90
C HIS A 324 -14.39 -2.88 -14.98
N PRO A 325 -14.85 -3.97 -15.62
CA PRO A 325 -14.14 -5.26 -15.62
C PRO A 325 -12.77 -5.21 -16.31
N GLU A 326 -12.51 -4.18 -17.11
CA GLU A 326 -11.24 -3.98 -17.83
C GLU A 326 -10.25 -3.09 -17.07
N MET A 327 -10.70 -2.49 -15.94
CA MET A 327 -9.90 -1.55 -15.15
C MET A 327 -9.73 -2.06 -13.73
N THR A 328 -8.67 -2.79 -13.49
CA THR A 328 -8.26 -3.16 -12.13
C THR A 328 -7.63 -1.94 -11.45
N PRO A 329 -8.12 -1.52 -10.27
CA PRO A 329 -7.50 -0.41 -9.55
C PRO A 329 -6.10 -0.77 -9.07
N SER A 330 -5.19 0.20 -9.08
CA SER A 330 -3.94 0.08 -8.30
C SER A 330 -4.22 0.43 -6.85
N VAL A 331 -3.54 -0.26 -5.93
CA VAL A 331 -3.80 -0.14 -4.50
C VAL A 331 -2.48 0.03 -3.73
N TYR A 332 -2.48 0.90 -2.74
CA TYR A 332 -1.44 0.97 -1.72
C TYR A 332 -1.96 0.35 -0.43
N ILE A 333 -1.29 -0.67 0.07
CA ILE A 333 -1.62 -1.31 1.35
C ILE A 333 -1.16 -0.40 2.49
N TYR A 334 -2.05 -0.12 3.41
CA TYR A 334 -1.78 0.50 4.70
C TYR A 334 -1.61 -0.61 5.74
N GLU A 335 -0.37 -0.95 6.21
CA GLU A 335 0.86 -0.28 5.86
C GLU A 335 2.05 -1.26 5.92
N LEU A 336 3.27 -0.77 5.65
CA LEU A 336 4.44 -1.65 5.62
C LEU A 336 4.84 -2.16 7.01
N PHE A 337 4.92 -1.27 8.00
CA PHE A 337 5.32 -1.61 9.37
C PHE A 337 4.22 -1.28 10.38
N ASN A 338 4.12 -2.09 11.44
CA ASN A 338 3.36 -1.70 12.62
C ASN A 338 3.96 -0.41 13.22
N GLU A 339 3.11 0.57 13.51
CA GLU A 339 3.50 1.86 14.08
C GLU A 339 3.28 1.86 15.59
N ASP A 340 4.21 1.28 16.35
CA ASP A 340 4.12 1.06 17.80
C ASP A 340 4.12 2.36 18.64
N LEU A 341 4.34 3.51 18.03
CA LEU A 341 4.23 4.84 18.66
C LEU A 341 2.87 5.51 18.45
N ARG A 342 1.95 4.89 17.69
CA ARG A 342 0.58 5.40 17.47
C ARG A 342 -0.23 5.42 18.76
N SER A 343 -1.06 6.44 18.88
CA SER A 343 -2.03 6.56 19.96
C SER A 343 -3.19 5.58 19.79
N PRO A 344 -3.85 5.12 20.90
CA PRO A 344 -5.03 4.26 20.84
C PRO A 344 -6.11 4.77 19.88
N PRO A 345 -6.93 3.87 19.28
CA PRO A 345 -7.12 2.44 19.63
C PRO A 345 -5.94 1.54 19.22
N VAL A 346 -5.88 0.32 19.77
CA VAL A 346 -4.79 -0.65 19.53
C VAL A 346 -4.63 -0.97 18.04
N SER A 347 -5.72 -1.02 17.31
CA SER A 347 -5.70 -1.28 15.87
C SER A 347 -4.86 -0.27 15.08
N GLU A 348 -4.80 1.00 15.52
CA GLU A 348 -4.02 2.04 14.84
C GLU A 348 -2.52 1.74 14.80
N ALA A 349 -2.01 0.98 15.77
CA ALA A 349 -0.62 0.55 15.81
C ALA A 349 -0.34 -0.76 15.04
N SER A 350 -1.38 -1.42 14.50
CA SER A 350 -1.31 -2.83 14.10
C SER A 350 -1.74 -3.10 12.65
N TRP A 351 -1.58 -2.15 11.75
CA TRP A 351 -1.90 -2.30 10.32
C TRP A 351 -0.75 -2.87 9.51
N GLY A 352 0.45 -2.93 10.06
CA GLY A 352 1.68 -3.31 9.36
C GLY A 352 1.72 -4.78 8.95
N LEU A 353 2.35 -5.00 7.79
CA LEU A 353 2.72 -6.35 7.34
C LEU A 353 3.95 -6.87 8.09
N PHE A 354 4.74 -5.96 8.62
CA PHE A 354 5.98 -6.24 9.33
C PHE A 354 6.05 -5.46 10.65
N TYR A 355 6.79 -6.00 11.60
CA TYR A 355 7.25 -5.23 12.75
C TYR A 355 8.41 -4.31 12.35
N GLY A 356 8.67 -3.26 13.11
CA GLY A 356 9.75 -2.31 12.83
C GLY A 356 11.14 -2.92 12.67
N ASN A 357 11.38 -4.13 13.20
CA ASN A 357 12.60 -4.91 13.01
C ASN A 357 12.61 -5.75 11.73
N SER A 358 11.67 -5.55 10.81
CA SER A 358 11.48 -6.28 9.54
C SER A 358 11.04 -7.74 9.67
N THR A 359 10.68 -8.22 10.87
CA THR A 359 10.04 -9.54 10.98
C THR A 359 8.59 -9.45 10.50
N PRO A 360 8.09 -10.42 9.72
CA PRO A 360 6.71 -10.39 9.27
C PRO A 360 5.75 -10.60 10.45
N VAL A 361 4.62 -9.88 10.42
CA VAL A 361 3.50 -10.11 11.34
C VAL A 361 2.82 -11.43 11.00
N TYR A 362 2.70 -11.72 9.72
CA TYR A 362 2.18 -12.97 9.14
C TYR A 362 2.86 -13.24 7.79
N LEU A 363 2.74 -14.47 7.29
CA LEU A 363 3.39 -14.86 6.03
C LEU A 363 2.61 -14.33 4.82
N LEU A 364 3.19 -13.39 4.11
CA LEU A 364 2.57 -12.72 2.97
C LEU A 364 3.51 -12.65 1.77
N HIS A 365 2.98 -12.81 0.56
CA HIS A 365 3.69 -12.64 -0.70
C HIS A 365 3.43 -11.25 -1.28
N VAL A 366 4.22 -10.26 -0.89
CA VAL A 366 4.04 -8.86 -1.30
C VAL A 366 4.14 -8.59 -2.79
N SER A 367 4.81 -9.46 -3.54
CA SER A 367 4.98 -9.28 -4.99
C SER A 367 4.00 -10.07 -5.85
N GLY A 368 3.09 -10.82 -5.25
CA GLY A 368 2.21 -11.75 -5.97
C GLY A 368 2.93 -12.87 -6.75
N SER A 369 4.27 -12.89 -6.74
CA SER A 369 5.09 -13.76 -7.59
C SER A 369 5.42 -15.11 -6.96
N GLY A 370 4.86 -15.43 -5.81
CA GLY A 370 5.14 -16.67 -5.07
C GLY A 370 6.58 -16.77 -4.53
N THR A 371 7.37 -15.69 -4.61
CA THR A 371 8.70 -15.63 -4.01
C THR A 371 8.63 -14.89 -2.70
N PHE A 372 8.85 -15.59 -1.60
CA PHE A 372 8.85 -15.01 -0.27
C PHE A 372 9.95 -13.98 -0.04
N LEU A 373 9.70 -13.17 0.89
CA LEU A 373 10.52 -12.22 1.62
C LEU A 373 11.93 -12.75 1.84
N ALA A 374 12.88 -12.36 1.02
CA ALA A 374 14.26 -12.76 1.23
C ALA A 374 14.87 -11.90 2.35
N ASN A 375 14.89 -12.39 3.56
CA ASN A 375 15.79 -11.85 4.57
C ASN A 375 16.96 -12.81 4.64
N ASP A 376 17.99 -12.69 3.78
CA ASP A 376 19.22 -13.24 4.19
C ASP A 376 20.48 -13.30 3.35
N THR A 377 21.56 -13.17 4.10
CA THR A 377 22.95 -13.54 3.85
C THR A 377 23.30 -15.00 4.22
N THR A 378 22.35 -15.88 4.51
CA THR A 378 22.61 -17.28 4.91
C THR A 378 22.02 -18.26 3.91
N ASN A 379 22.76 -19.33 3.60
CA ASN A 379 22.31 -20.47 2.77
C ASN A 379 21.18 -21.30 3.44
N GLN A 380 20.35 -20.68 4.27
CA GLN A 380 19.23 -21.33 4.93
C GLN A 380 18.02 -21.30 4.00
N THR A 381 17.35 -22.43 3.87
CA THR A 381 16.12 -22.56 3.09
C THR A 381 15.01 -23.17 3.94
N TYR A 382 13.78 -22.78 3.64
CA TYR A 382 12.57 -23.20 4.33
C TYR A 382 11.56 -23.70 3.30
N CYS A 383 10.62 -24.54 3.74
CA CYS A 383 9.53 -25.05 2.92
C CYS A 383 8.19 -24.53 3.46
N ILE A 384 7.41 -23.91 2.59
CA ILE A 384 6.16 -23.26 2.97
C ILE A 384 5.04 -23.61 1.99
N ALA A 385 3.79 -23.44 2.42
CA ALA A 385 2.64 -23.62 1.56
C ALA A 385 2.59 -22.52 0.49
N MET A 386 2.21 -22.89 -0.75
CA MET A 386 2.00 -21.95 -1.85
C MET A 386 0.69 -21.17 -1.65
N ASP A 387 0.67 -19.93 -2.12
CA ASP A 387 -0.55 -19.12 -2.18
C ASP A 387 -1.52 -19.61 -3.25
N GLY A 388 -2.81 -19.33 -3.04
CA GLY A 388 -3.85 -19.67 -3.99
C GLY A 388 -4.19 -21.17 -4.06
N VAL A 389 -3.62 -22.01 -3.20
CA VAL A 389 -4.00 -23.40 -3.06
C VAL A 389 -5.26 -23.48 -2.19
N ASP A 390 -6.25 -24.25 -2.63
CA ASP A 390 -7.49 -24.43 -1.87
C ASP A 390 -7.24 -25.09 -0.50
N ALA A 391 -8.01 -24.68 0.51
CA ALA A 391 -7.84 -25.10 1.89
C ALA A 391 -7.95 -26.63 2.06
N LYS A 392 -8.77 -27.32 1.27
CA LYS A 392 -8.95 -28.77 1.36
C LYS A 392 -7.69 -29.53 0.89
N THR A 393 -7.06 -29.03 -0.17
CA THR A 393 -5.81 -29.60 -0.70
C THR A 393 -4.65 -29.35 0.28
N LEU A 394 -4.55 -28.14 0.84
CA LEU A 394 -3.57 -27.83 1.89
C LEU A 394 -3.80 -28.67 3.14
N GLN A 395 -5.04 -28.85 3.59
CA GLN A 395 -5.36 -29.67 4.76
C GLN A 395 -4.92 -31.13 4.54
N ALA A 396 -5.18 -31.70 3.37
CA ALA A 396 -4.76 -33.06 3.07
C ALA A 396 -3.22 -33.23 3.08
N ALA A 397 -2.48 -32.21 2.62
CA ALA A 397 -1.03 -32.21 2.66
C ALA A 397 -0.50 -31.98 4.11
N LEU A 398 -1.15 -31.14 4.90
CA LEU A 398 -0.87 -30.94 6.32
C LEU A 398 -1.08 -32.26 7.11
N ASP A 399 -2.21 -32.93 6.90
CA ASP A 399 -2.52 -34.21 7.54
C ASP A 399 -1.47 -35.28 7.20
N TRP A 400 -1.00 -35.30 5.95
CA TRP A 400 0.09 -36.17 5.55
C TRP A 400 1.40 -35.79 6.26
N ALA A 401 1.75 -34.52 6.30
CA ALA A 401 3.00 -34.07 6.92
C ALA A 401 3.04 -34.40 8.42
N CYS A 402 1.96 -34.13 9.15
CA CYS A 402 1.86 -34.44 10.58
C CYS A 402 1.68 -35.92 10.88
N GLY A 403 1.01 -36.66 10.00
CA GLY A 403 0.75 -38.09 10.14
C GLY A 403 1.87 -38.96 9.54
N PRO A 404 1.73 -39.45 8.28
CA PRO A 404 2.72 -40.31 7.63
C PRO A 404 4.11 -39.68 7.53
N GLY A 405 4.20 -38.36 7.29
CA GLY A 405 5.45 -37.60 7.21
C GLY A 405 6.16 -37.46 8.56
N ARG A 406 5.47 -37.70 9.67
CA ARG A 406 6.02 -37.63 11.04
C ARG A 406 6.73 -36.32 11.35
N SER A 407 6.19 -35.18 10.86
CA SER A 407 6.62 -33.85 11.26
C SER A 407 6.24 -33.61 12.73
N ASN A 408 7.04 -32.80 13.42
CA ASN A 408 6.62 -32.32 14.72
C ASN A 408 5.59 -31.20 14.52
N CYS A 409 4.33 -31.49 14.82
CA CYS A 409 3.20 -30.56 14.70
C CYS A 409 2.67 -30.10 16.06
N SER A 410 3.47 -30.21 17.15
CA SER A 410 3.06 -29.77 18.49
C SER A 410 2.82 -28.27 18.54
N GLU A 411 3.70 -27.49 17.92
CA GLU A 411 3.69 -26.02 17.99
C GLU A 411 2.48 -25.35 17.30
N ILE A 412 1.79 -26.10 16.42
CA ILE A 412 0.57 -25.62 15.73
C ILE A 412 -0.72 -26.09 16.40
N GLN A 413 -0.65 -26.65 17.61
CA GLN A 413 -1.84 -27.02 18.39
C GLN A 413 -2.41 -25.82 19.15
N PRO A 414 -3.71 -25.83 19.51
CA PRO A 414 -4.31 -24.75 20.27
C PRO A 414 -3.53 -24.41 21.53
N GLY A 415 -3.14 -23.14 21.66
CA GLY A 415 -2.37 -22.61 22.79
C GLY A 415 -0.85 -22.64 22.60
N GLU A 416 -0.34 -23.21 21.54
CA GLU A 416 1.08 -23.27 21.25
C GLU A 416 1.56 -22.09 20.39
N SER A 417 2.90 -21.94 20.31
CA SER A 417 3.54 -20.74 19.79
C SER A 417 3.28 -20.44 18.31
N CYS A 418 2.98 -21.48 17.51
CA CYS A 418 2.71 -21.37 16.07
C CYS A 418 1.25 -21.73 15.73
N TYR A 419 0.35 -21.70 16.71
CA TYR A 419 -1.07 -21.86 16.46
C TYR A 419 -1.66 -20.68 15.70
N GLN A 420 -1.19 -19.49 15.99
CA GLN A 420 -1.57 -18.27 15.24
C GLN A 420 -0.57 -18.01 14.09
N PRO A 421 -1.07 -17.64 12.90
CA PRO A 421 -2.48 -17.50 12.51
C PRO A 421 -3.19 -18.87 12.47
N ASN A 422 -4.43 -18.94 13.00
CA ASN A 422 -5.22 -20.18 13.02
C ASN A 422 -5.85 -20.46 11.65
N ASN A 423 -5.01 -20.68 10.66
CA ASN A 423 -5.44 -21.04 9.32
C ASN A 423 -4.62 -22.20 8.75
N VAL A 424 -5.21 -22.89 7.77
CA VAL A 424 -4.61 -24.10 7.18
C VAL A 424 -3.26 -23.78 6.51
N LYS A 425 -3.11 -22.62 5.90
CA LYS A 425 -1.87 -22.20 5.21
C LYS A 425 -0.71 -22.01 6.20
N GLY A 426 -0.95 -21.33 7.31
CA GLY A 426 0.06 -21.13 8.36
C GLY A 426 0.50 -22.47 8.96
N HIS A 427 -0.46 -23.31 9.35
CA HIS A 427 -0.18 -24.63 9.90
C HIS A 427 0.52 -25.54 8.90
N ALA A 428 0.09 -25.54 7.62
CA ALA A 428 0.73 -26.31 6.56
C ALA A 428 2.18 -25.84 6.33
N SER A 429 2.42 -24.52 6.29
CA SER A 429 3.78 -23.97 6.14
C SER A 429 4.70 -24.44 7.26
N PHE A 430 4.24 -24.41 8.52
CA PHE A 430 5.03 -24.91 9.64
C PHE A 430 5.32 -26.41 9.50
N ALA A 431 4.30 -27.23 9.22
CA ALA A 431 4.43 -28.67 9.12
C ALA A 431 5.32 -29.07 7.92
N PHE A 432 5.18 -28.41 6.78
CA PHE A 432 6.01 -28.63 5.58
C PHE A 432 7.47 -28.30 5.87
N ASN A 433 7.72 -27.17 6.53
CA ASN A 433 9.09 -26.82 6.92
C ASN A 433 9.65 -27.78 7.97
N SER A 434 8.85 -28.20 8.94
CA SER A 434 9.28 -29.20 9.93
C SER A 434 9.70 -30.50 9.25
N TYR A 435 8.94 -30.97 8.25
CA TYR A 435 9.31 -32.11 7.43
C TYR A 435 10.59 -31.86 6.63
N TYR A 436 10.65 -30.76 5.90
CA TYR A 436 11.77 -30.38 5.05
C TYR A 436 13.11 -30.29 5.81
N GLN A 437 13.12 -29.66 6.98
CA GLN A 437 14.31 -29.58 7.83
C GLN A 437 14.71 -30.94 8.40
N LYS A 438 13.72 -31.77 8.79
CA LYS A 438 13.94 -33.14 9.26
C LYS A 438 14.58 -34.03 8.19
N GLU A 439 14.17 -33.87 6.94
CA GLU A 439 14.76 -34.60 5.80
C GLU A 439 16.08 -33.96 5.30
N GLY A 440 16.70 -33.10 6.10
CA GLY A 440 17.97 -32.45 5.78
C GLY A 440 17.92 -31.53 4.56
N ARG A 441 16.74 -31.03 4.24
CA ARG A 441 16.52 -30.16 3.07
C ARG A 441 16.80 -30.88 1.74
N ALA A 442 16.55 -32.18 1.68
CA ALA A 442 16.77 -33.00 0.50
C ALA A 442 15.92 -32.55 -0.69
N SER A 443 16.45 -32.75 -1.89
CA SER A 443 15.69 -32.46 -3.12
C SER A 443 14.37 -33.25 -3.13
N GLY A 444 13.26 -32.55 -3.43
CA GLY A 444 11.91 -33.12 -3.45
C GLY A 444 11.22 -33.25 -2.08
N SER A 445 11.89 -32.95 -0.96
CA SER A 445 11.26 -32.98 0.37
C SER A 445 10.35 -31.77 0.65
N CYS A 446 10.26 -30.83 -0.28
CA CYS A 446 9.35 -29.67 -0.26
C CYS A 446 8.42 -29.65 -1.49
N ASP A 447 7.91 -30.80 -1.92
CA ASP A 447 6.99 -30.86 -3.07
C ASP A 447 5.51 -30.90 -2.64
N PHE A 448 5.20 -31.77 -1.68
CA PHE A 448 3.83 -31.94 -1.16
C PHE A 448 2.76 -32.01 -2.26
N LYS A 449 3.06 -32.66 -3.39
CA LYS A 449 2.22 -32.72 -4.60
C LYS A 449 2.00 -31.37 -5.27
N GLY A 450 3.00 -30.50 -5.26
CA GLY A 450 2.97 -29.21 -5.92
C GLY A 450 2.25 -28.10 -5.13
N VAL A 451 2.00 -28.31 -3.83
CA VAL A 451 1.34 -27.28 -2.99
C VAL A 451 2.30 -26.58 -2.04
N ALA A 452 3.60 -26.87 -2.14
CA ALA A 452 4.63 -26.22 -1.33
C ALA A 452 5.77 -25.67 -2.19
N MET A 453 6.50 -24.73 -1.63
CA MET A 453 7.64 -24.07 -2.30
C MET A 453 8.79 -23.85 -1.33
N ILE A 454 10.01 -23.75 -1.89
CA ILE A 454 11.21 -23.40 -1.13
C ILE A 454 11.36 -21.88 -1.10
N THR A 455 11.67 -21.34 0.09
CA THR A 455 12.02 -19.93 0.28
C THR A 455 13.35 -19.79 1.01
N THR A 456 14.06 -18.71 0.80
CA THR A 456 15.24 -18.29 1.57
C THR A 456 14.88 -17.37 2.74
N THR A 457 13.64 -16.93 2.82
CA THR A 457 13.13 -16.12 3.93
C THR A 457 12.79 -16.99 5.11
N ASP A 458 13.22 -16.55 6.30
CA ASP A 458 12.82 -17.18 7.55
C ASP A 458 11.33 -16.90 7.80
N PRO A 459 10.46 -17.92 7.80
CA PRO A 459 9.04 -17.74 8.00
C PRO A 459 8.63 -17.58 9.48
N SER A 460 9.58 -17.50 10.39
CA SER A 460 9.30 -17.27 11.81
C SER A 460 8.68 -15.89 12.03
N HIS A 461 7.66 -15.82 12.89
CA HIS A 461 6.92 -14.61 13.18
C HIS A 461 6.41 -14.60 14.63
N GLY A 462 6.32 -13.45 15.25
CA GLY A 462 5.90 -13.33 16.65
C GLY A 462 6.65 -14.28 17.58
N SER A 463 5.92 -15.13 18.30
CA SER A 463 6.48 -16.22 19.11
C SER A 463 6.74 -17.51 18.34
N CYS A 464 6.25 -17.62 17.11
CA CYS A 464 6.39 -18.81 16.28
C CYS A 464 7.78 -18.86 15.64
N ILE A 465 8.57 -19.86 16.03
CA ILE A 465 9.91 -20.09 15.50
C ILE A 465 9.92 -21.34 14.64
N PHE A 466 10.16 -21.18 13.36
CA PHE A 466 10.22 -22.30 12.43
C PHE A 466 11.52 -23.11 12.61
N PRO A 467 11.46 -24.45 12.46
CA PRO A 467 12.66 -25.27 12.48
C PRO A 467 13.69 -24.79 11.45
N GLY A 468 14.95 -24.68 11.87
CA GLY A 468 16.04 -24.18 11.03
C GLY A 468 16.32 -22.67 11.17
N SER A 469 15.43 -21.92 11.83
CA SER A 469 15.67 -20.50 12.12
C SER A 469 16.80 -20.32 13.11
N LYS A 470 17.64 -19.32 12.87
CA LYS A 470 18.68 -18.94 13.84
C LYS A 470 18.00 -18.20 15.00
N LYS A 471 18.16 -18.70 16.22
CA LYS A 471 17.79 -17.93 17.40
C LYS A 471 18.55 -16.62 17.37
N VAL A 472 17.85 -15.51 17.20
CA VAL A 472 18.41 -14.19 17.46
C VAL A 472 18.80 -14.19 18.95
N GLY A 473 20.09 -14.00 19.22
CA GLY A 473 20.66 -14.15 20.55
C GLY A 473 19.86 -13.38 21.59
N ASN A 474 19.59 -14.04 22.71
CA ASN A 474 18.95 -13.53 23.89
C ASN A 474 19.28 -12.06 24.17
N ARG A 475 18.39 -11.12 23.87
CA ARG A 475 18.24 -9.97 24.74
C ARG A 475 17.47 -10.48 25.96
N THR A 476 18.20 -10.64 27.03
CA THR A 476 17.70 -10.94 28.37
C THR A 476 16.53 -10.01 28.67
N GLN A 477 15.31 -10.50 28.56
CA GLN A 477 14.21 -9.91 29.27
C GLN A 477 14.48 -10.18 30.75
N THR A 478 14.90 -9.15 31.46
CA THR A 478 14.91 -9.14 32.91
C THR A 478 13.45 -9.18 33.36
N VAL A 479 12.94 -10.37 33.56
CA VAL A 479 11.69 -10.59 34.31
C VAL A 479 11.99 -10.13 35.73
N VAL A 480 11.51 -8.94 36.07
CA VAL A 480 11.49 -8.50 37.46
C VAL A 480 10.41 -9.30 38.17
N ASN A 481 10.82 -10.43 38.74
CA ASN A 481 10.01 -11.13 39.70
C ASN A 481 9.82 -10.21 40.93
N SER A 482 8.63 -9.67 41.10
CA SER A 482 8.20 -9.03 42.32
C SER A 482 7.99 -10.08 43.40
N THR A 483 9.06 -10.39 44.13
CA THR A 483 8.94 -11.02 45.45
C THR A 483 8.89 -9.92 46.48
N GLN A 484 7.78 -9.89 47.23
CA GLN A 484 7.60 -9.05 48.40
C GLN A 484 8.71 -9.33 49.44
N VAL A 485 9.34 -8.30 49.95
CA VAL A 485 9.83 -8.26 51.32
C VAL A 485 9.58 -6.88 51.92
N ALA A 486 9.03 -6.90 53.13
CA ALA A 486 8.56 -5.76 53.88
C ALA A 486 9.67 -4.92 54.51
N ALA A 487 9.31 -3.68 54.77
CA ALA A 487 9.68 -2.79 55.89
C ALA A 487 11.13 -2.32 56.07
N GLY A 488 11.27 -1.01 56.12
CA GLY A 488 12.42 -0.30 56.68
C GLY A 488 12.35 1.21 56.38
N GLU A 489 11.86 1.96 57.36
CA GLU A 489 11.80 3.43 57.43
C GLU A 489 13.19 4.07 57.25
N THR A 490 13.30 5.23 56.63
CA THR A 490 13.57 6.53 57.28
C THR A 490 14.00 7.63 56.26
N THR A 491 13.30 8.76 56.37
CA THR A 491 13.71 10.17 56.31
C THR A 491 14.31 10.80 55.06
N SER A 492 13.51 11.65 54.46
CA SER A 492 13.54 13.13 54.37
C SER A 492 14.42 13.83 53.33
N ARG A 493 13.77 14.72 52.64
CA ARG A 493 13.97 16.11 52.17
C ARG A 493 13.75 16.26 50.66
N SER A 494 12.61 16.79 50.31
CA SER A 494 12.15 18.14 49.99
C SER A 494 12.94 18.89 48.93
N LEU A 495 12.22 19.24 47.84
CA LEU A 495 12.13 20.56 47.20
C LEU A 495 11.50 20.35 45.80
N SER A 496 10.29 20.61 45.59
CA SER A 496 9.50 21.80 45.21
C SER A 496 9.57 22.22 43.75
N ARG A 497 8.35 22.42 43.22
CA ARG A 497 7.92 23.22 42.06
C ARG A 497 7.98 22.52 40.66
N GLY A 498 6.93 22.54 39.87
CA GLY A 498 5.75 23.43 39.81
C GLY A 498 4.65 22.80 38.95
N PHE A 499 3.45 23.05 39.37
CA PHE A 499 2.19 22.72 38.73
C PHE A 499 2.00 23.55 37.46
N TYR A 500 1.64 22.91 36.35
CA TYR A 500 0.80 23.54 35.31
C TYR A 500 -0.47 22.71 35.16
N VAL A 501 -1.56 23.31 35.60
CA VAL A 501 -2.93 22.84 35.38
C VAL A 501 -3.36 23.32 34.00
N SER A 502 -3.62 22.40 33.08
CA SER A 502 -4.39 22.71 31.90
C SER A 502 -5.82 22.22 32.07
N ILE A 503 -6.72 23.17 32.12
CA ILE A 503 -8.16 23.01 32.21
C ILE A 503 -8.67 22.48 30.85
N MET A 504 -9.17 21.24 30.83
CA MET A 504 -10.00 20.75 29.75
C MET A 504 -11.45 21.23 29.94
N ILE A 505 -11.93 22.05 29.04
CA ILE A 505 -13.36 22.39 28.94
C ILE A 505 -14.05 21.29 28.14
N LEU A 506 -14.83 20.48 28.85
CA LEU A 506 -15.80 19.55 28.25
C LEU A 506 -16.99 20.38 27.73
N VAL A 507 -17.15 20.42 26.42
CA VAL A 507 -18.41 20.84 25.78
C VAL A 507 -19.15 19.56 25.38
N THR A 508 -20.13 19.18 26.18
CA THR A 508 -21.15 18.19 25.83
C THR A 508 -22.22 18.87 24.97
N SER A 509 -22.28 18.55 23.70
CA SER A 509 -23.46 18.82 22.87
C SER A 509 -24.12 17.51 22.49
N SER A 510 -25.23 17.22 23.18
CA SER A 510 -26.20 16.19 22.83
C SER A 510 -26.92 16.63 21.55
N ILE A 511 -26.76 15.89 20.47
CA ILE A 511 -27.66 15.99 19.31
C ILE A 511 -28.36 14.64 19.17
N LEU A 512 -29.64 14.66 19.51
CA LEU A 512 -30.63 13.64 19.19
C LEU A 512 -30.86 13.64 17.66
N PHE A 513 -30.71 12.49 17.04
CA PHE A 513 -31.27 12.24 15.70
C PHE A 513 -32.47 11.31 15.80
N PRO A 514 -33.59 11.63 15.14
CA PRO A 514 -34.71 10.71 15.03
C PRO A 514 -34.47 9.67 13.94
N PHE A 515 -34.95 8.47 14.23
CA PHE A 515 -35.09 7.35 13.27
C PHE A 515 -35.99 7.73 12.10
N TRP A 516 -35.54 7.48 10.88
CA TRP A 516 -36.27 6.82 9.79
C TRP A 516 -35.27 6.19 8.84
#